data_a66fca9aff912904222dc382555e2138
#
_entry.id   a66fca9aff912904222dc382555e2138
#
_cell.length_a   1.000
_cell.length_b   1.000
_cell.length_c   1.000
_cell.angle_alpha   90.00
_cell.angle_beta   90.00
_cell.angle_gamma   90.00
#
_symmetry.space_group_name_H-M   'P 1'
#
loop_
_entity.id
_entity.type
_entity.pdbx_description
1 polymer ?
#
loop_
_entity_poly.entity_id
_entity_poly.type
_entity_poly.pdbx_seq_one_letter_code
_entity_poly.pdbx_strand_id
1 'polypeptide(L)'
;MKDISFRNLIIPPVGILFWTISALFIILSFIACIAELVDLSEKYSTNGIILSYTEDNESGRYYPIVRFKDSSHISHTFTDATGTSAPLYSVGTVVQVDYKTANPSSSEVTTLFFRWGLTIGLFGCAIMFFVLGYLFSERLI
;
A
#
# COMPACT_ATOMS: atom_id res chain seq x y z
N MET A 1 -31.72 39.98 21.45
CA MET A 1 -31.08 39.49 20.22
C MET A 1 -29.59 39.51 20.50
N LYS A 2 -28.94 38.33 20.65
CA LYS A 2 -27.48 38.24 20.81
C LYS A 2 -26.88 38.44 19.41
N ASP A 3 -26.15 39.55 19.22
CA ASP A 3 -25.33 39.73 18.05
C ASP A 3 -24.30 38.58 17.99
N ILE A 4 -24.50 37.68 17.04
CA ILE A 4 -23.49 36.68 16.70
C ILE A 4 -22.38 37.45 16.00
N SER A 5 -21.36 37.82 16.77
CA SER A 5 -20.17 38.47 16.25
C SER A 5 -19.49 37.52 15.25
N PHE A 6 -19.55 37.83 13.97
CA PHE A 6 -18.80 37.15 12.87
C PHE A 6 -17.29 37.20 13.07
N ARG A 7 -16.81 37.80 14.13
CA ARG A 7 -15.40 37.98 14.48
C ARG A 7 -14.70 36.65 14.85
N ASN A 8 -15.47 35.60 15.18
CA ASN A 8 -14.94 34.30 15.63
C ASN A 8 -14.85 33.26 14.51
N LEU A 9 -15.07 33.63 13.26
CA LEU A 9 -15.02 32.71 12.11
C LEU A 9 -13.71 32.86 11.28
N ILE A 10 -12.70 33.54 11.80
CA ILE A 10 -11.40 33.63 11.14
C ILE A 10 -10.63 32.36 11.53
N ILE A 11 -10.77 31.33 10.72
CA ILE A 11 -9.90 30.16 10.82
C ILE A 11 -8.46 30.62 10.58
N PRO A 12 -7.53 30.38 11.52
CA PRO A 12 -6.16 30.82 11.34
C PRO A 12 -5.58 30.19 10.06
N PRO A 13 -4.80 30.97 9.27
CA PRO A 13 -4.29 30.51 7.96
C PRO A 13 -3.50 29.21 8.05
N VAL A 14 -2.86 28.95 9.19
CA VAL A 14 -2.13 27.70 9.46
C VAL A 14 -3.09 26.51 9.55
N GLY A 15 -4.25 26.63 10.21
CA GLY A 15 -5.25 25.56 10.27
C GLY A 15 -5.79 25.22 8.87
N ILE A 16 -6.04 26.23 8.04
CA ILE A 16 -6.49 26.01 6.65
C ILE A 16 -5.43 25.23 5.86
N LEU A 17 -4.14 25.57 6.02
CA LEU A 17 -3.05 24.88 5.35
C LEU A 17 -3.04 23.37 5.72
N PHE A 18 -3.15 23.02 7.01
CA PHE A 18 -3.19 21.63 7.43
C PHE A 18 -4.42 20.88 6.89
N TRP A 19 -5.58 21.52 6.84
CA TRP A 19 -6.78 20.91 6.30
C TRP A 19 -6.72 20.71 4.79
N THR A 20 -6.12 21.63 4.04
CA THR A 20 -5.90 21.45 2.60
C THR A 20 -4.93 20.30 2.31
N ILE A 21 -3.86 20.16 3.10
CA ILE A 21 -2.92 19.04 3.00
C ILE A 21 -3.65 17.72 3.35
N SER A 22 -4.46 17.69 4.41
CA SER A 22 -5.25 16.51 4.77
C SER A 22 -6.20 16.09 3.65
N ALA A 23 -6.91 17.05 3.05
CA ALA A 23 -7.81 16.78 1.92
C ALA A 23 -7.04 16.18 0.70
N LEU A 24 -5.84 16.68 0.42
CA LEU A 24 -4.98 16.13 -0.63
C LEU A 24 -4.62 14.66 -0.35
N PHE A 25 -4.22 14.33 0.88
CA PHE A 25 -3.90 12.95 1.25
C PHE A 25 -5.12 12.02 1.19
N ILE A 26 -6.32 12.50 1.53
CA ILE A 26 -7.56 11.74 1.36
C ILE A 26 -7.80 11.41 -0.11
N ILE A 27 -7.66 12.40 -1.00
CA ILE A 27 -7.84 12.20 -2.45
C ILE A 27 -6.82 11.19 -2.99
N LEU A 28 -5.55 11.33 -2.62
CA LEU A 28 -4.49 10.40 -3.03
C LEU A 28 -4.73 8.99 -2.52
N SER A 29 -5.18 8.84 -1.26
CA SER A 29 -5.55 7.54 -0.69
C SER A 29 -6.71 6.89 -1.45
N PHE A 30 -7.70 7.68 -1.87
CA PHE A 30 -8.84 7.18 -2.66
C PHE A 30 -8.42 6.72 -4.06
N ILE A 31 -7.54 7.48 -4.72
CA ILE A 31 -6.97 7.10 -6.02
C ILE A 31 -6.16 5.80 -5.88
N ALA A 32 -5.31 5.68 -4.87
CA ALA A 32 -4.53 4.48 -4.60
C ALA A 32 -5.45 3.26 -4.34
N CYS A 33 -6.53 3.43 -3.58
CA CYS A 33 -7.51 2.38 -3.32
C CYS A 33 -8.20 1.91 -4.61
N ILE A 34 -8.63 2.83 -5.48
CA ILE A 34 -9.27 2.47 -6.76
C ILE A 34 -8.28 1.74 -7.66
N ALA A 35 -7.03 2.21 -7.75
CA ALA A 35 -5.99 1.57 -8.56
C ALA A 35 -5.74 0.13 -8.10
N GLU A 36 -5.69 -0.12 -6.79
CA GLU A 36 -5.53 -1.46 -6.22
C GLU A 36 -6.74 -2.36 -6.53
N LEU A 37 -7.97 -1.84 -6.41
CA LEU A 37 -9.18 -2.59 -6.73
C LEU A 37 -9.25 -2.98 -8.21
N VAL A 38 -8.81 -2.11 -9.11
CA VAL A 38 -8.74 -2.39 -10.55
C VAL A 38 -7.71 -3.48 -10.83
N ASP A 39 -6.51 -3.37 -10.25
CA ASP A 39 -5.46 -4.39 -10.42
C ASP A 39 -5.89 -5.76 -9.88
N LEU A 40 -6.58 -5.80 -8.73
CA LEU A 40 -7.15 -7.02 -8.16
C LEU A 40 -8.19 -7.69 -9.06
N SER A 41 -8.96 -6.92 -9.80
CA SER A 41 -10.00 -7.48 -10.68
C SER A 41 -9.43 -8.31 -11.83
N GLU A 42 -8.16 -8.12 -12.16
CA GLU A 42 -7.46 -8.83 -13.23
C GLU A 42 -6.58 -9.99 -12.74
N LYS A 43 -6.42 -10.14 -11.42
CA LYS A 43 -5.53 -11.13 -10.80
C LYS A 43 -6.30 -12.28 -10.16
N TYR A 44 -5.70 -13.44 -10.23
CA TYR A 44 -6.13 -14.64 -9.50
C TYR A 44 -5.11 -14.95 -8.40
N SER A 45 -5.60 -15.33 -7.24
CA SER A 45 -4.76 -15.70 -6.11
C SER A 45 -4.69 -17.22 -5.94
N THR A 46 -3.49 -17.74 -5.71
CA THR A 46 -3.25 -19.16 -5.43
C THR A 46 -2.13 -19.31 -4.41
N ASN A 47 -1.92 -20.55 -3.93
CA ASN A 47 -0.80 -20.86 -3.06
C ASN A 47 0.43 -21.25 -3.87
N GLY A 48 1.57 -20.64 -3.56
CA GLY A 48 2.88 -21.00 -4.07
C GLY A 48 3.81 -21.50 -2.96
N ILE A 49 4.92 -22.11 -3.34
CA ILE A 49 5.95 -22.63 -2.43
C ILE A 49 7.27 -21.96 -2.78
N ILE A 50 7.97 -21.42 -1.78
CA ILE A 50 9.33 -20.89 -1.93
C ILE A 50 10.28 -22.04 -2.20
N LEU A 51 10.96 -22.02 -3.34
CA LEU A 51 11.94 -23.03 -3.74
C LEU A 51 13.35 -22.66 -3.29
N SER A 52 13.75 -21.43 -3.50
CA SER A 52 15.09 -20.90 -3.24
C SER A 52 15.08 -19.38 -3.32
N TYR A 53 16.25 -18.78 -3.20
CA TYR A 53 16.48 -17.35 -3.40
C TYR A 53 17.58 -17.13 -4.43
N THR A 54 17.44 -16.08 -5.23
CA THR A 54 18.53 -15.53 -6.02
C THR A 54 19.06 -14.29 -5.32
N GLU A 55 20.36 -14.22 -5.11
CA GLU A 55 21.06 -13.05 -4.58
C GLU A 55 21.52 -12.18 -5.74
N ASP A 56 21.19 -10.89 -5.67
CA ASP A 56 21.78 -9.89 -6.55
C ASP A 56 23.02 -9.32 -5.90
N ASN A 57 24.19 -9.64 -6.47
CA ASN A 57 25.49 -9.25 -5.95
C ASN A 57 25.74 -7.74 -5.94
N GLU A 58 25.02 -6.96 -6.77
CA GLU A 58 25.18 -5.51 -6.84
C GLU A 58 24.41 -4.81 -5.71
N SER A 59 23.20 -5.27 -5.44
CA SER A 59 22.33 -4.68 -4.41
C SER A 59 22.36 -5.41 -3.06
N GLY A 60 22.93 -6.64 -3.01
CA GLY A 60 22.91 -7.50 -1.82
C GLY A 60 21.50 -7.93 -1.41
N ARG A 61 20.55 -7.96 -2.36
CA ARG A 61 19.16 -8.32 -2.10
C ARG A 61 18.86 -9.76 -2.51
N TYR A 62 17.96 -10.37 -1.75
CA TYR A 62 17.47 -11.73 -1.97
C TYR A 62 16.08 -11.68 -2.60
N TYR A 63 15.95 -12.35 -3.75
CA TYR A 63 14.70 -12.45 -4.52
C TYR A 63 14.19 -13.89 -4.43
N PRO A 64 12.97 -14.13 -3.89
CA PRO A 64 12.45 -15.48 -3.76
C PRO A 64 12.07 -16.06 -5.13
N ILE A 65 12.43 -17.34 -5.35
CA ILE A 65 11.97 -18.15 -6.45
C ILE A 65 10.81 -18.99 -5.98
N VAL A 66 9.64 -18.78 -6.58
CA VAL A 66 8.37 -19.37 -6.14
C VAL A 66 7.78 -20.24 -7.23
N ARG A 67 7.28 -21.41 -6.84
CA ARG A 67 6.50 -22.29 -7.70
C ARG A 67 5.06 -22.31 -7.25
N PHE A 68 4.13 -22.13 -8.19
CA PHE A 68 2.70 -22.22 -7.96
C PHE A 68 2.01 -23.01 -9.08
N LYS A 69 0.73 -23.36 -8.87
CA LYS A 69 -0.13 -23.92 -9.90
C LYS A 69 -1.24 -22.94 -10.22
N ASP A 70 -1.49 -22.73 -11.50
CA ASP A 70 -2.61 -21.92 -11.96
C ASP A 70 -3.96 -22.65 -11.84
N SER A 71 -5.04 -22.00 -12.24
CA SER A 71 -6.39 -22.57 -12.24
C SER A 71 -6.54 -23.81 -13.14
N SER A 72 -5.66 -23.98 -14.12
CA SER A 72 -5.57 -25.15 -15.01
C SER A 72 -4.67 -26.25 -14.47
N HIS A 73 -4.18 -26.12 -13.21
CA HIS A 73 -3.23 -27.04 -12.57
C HIS A 73 -1.85 -27.12 -13.24
N ILE A 74 -1.52 -26.17 -14.13
CA ILE A 74 -0.20 -26.05 -14.76
C ILE A 74 0.76 -25.41 -13.76
N SER A 75 1.93 -26.01 -13.61
CA SER A 75 2.96 -25.52 -12.69
C SER A 75 3.81 -24.42 -13.33
N HIS A 76 3.88 -23.28 -12.68
CA HIS A 76 4.70 -22.13 -13.07
C HIS A 76 5.75 -21.84 -12.00
N THR A 77 6.91 -21.32 -12.43
CA THR A 77 7.97 -20.84 -11.53
C THR A 77 8.34 -19.45 -11.95
N PHE A 78 8.45 -18.55 -10.97
CA PHE A 78 8.86 -17.15 -11.20
C PHE A 78 9.80 -16.69 -10.10
N THR A 79 10.54 -15.63 -10.37
CA THR A 79 11.33 -14.90 -9.37
C THR A 79 10.56 -13.64 -9.02
N ASP A 80 10.25 -13.44 -7.74
CA ASP A 80 9.55 -12.23 -7.28
C ASP A 80 10.44 -11.00 -7.51
N ALA A 81 9.83 -9.91 -7.95
CA ALA A 81 10.52 -8.64 -8.16
C ALA A 81 10.84 -7.90 -6.85
N THR A 82 10.22 -8.32 -5.73
CA THR A 82 10.43 -7.70 -4.42
C THR A 82 11.66 -8.30 -3.72
N GLY A 83 12.81 -7.64 -3.87
CA GLY A 83 14.03 -8.02 -3.18
C GLY A 83 14.09 -7.48 -1.74
N THR A 84 14.56 -8.32 -0.81
CA THR A 84 14.74 -7.98 0.61
C THR A 84 16.21 -8.13 1.03
N SER A 85 16.64 -7.41 2.08
CA SER A 85 18.02 -7.47 2.59
C SER A 85 18.38 -8.80 3.25
N ALA A 86 17.40 -9.64 3.54
CA ALA A 86 17.57 -11.00 4.04
C ALA A 86 16.37 -11.85 3.57
N PRO A 87 16.52 -13.18 3.44
CA PRO A 87 15.39 -14.06 3.13
C PRO A 87 14.23 -13.87 4.12
N LEU A 88 13.07 -13.45 3.61
CA LEU A 88 11.90 -13.15 4.45
C LEU A 88 11.16 -14.42 4.89
N TYR A 89 11.24 -15.47 4.09
CA TYR A 89 10.57 -16.76 4.30
C TYR A 89 11.58 -17.90 4.26
N SER A 90 11.32 -18.97 4.99
CA SER A 90 12.11 -20.19 4.83
C SER A 90 11.78 -20.91 3.53
N VAL A 91 12.74 -21.60 2.94
CA VAL A 91 12.50 -22.50 1.79
C VAL A 91 11.47 -23.56 2.18
N GLY A 92 10.52 -23.82 1.29
CA GLY A 92 9.39 -24.69 1.55
C GLY A 92 8.16 -24.01 2.18
N THR A 93 8.25 -22.73 2.55
CA THR A 93 7.10 -21.96 3.07
C THR A 93 6.07 -21.77 1.96
N VAL A 94 4.79 -21.95 2.35
CA VAL A 94 3.65 -21.64 1.48
C VAL A 94 3.34 -20.15 1.59
N VAL A 95 3.26 -19.48 0.43
CA VAL A 95 2.96 -18.06 0.30
C VAL A 95 1.80 -17.85 -0.64
N GLN A 96 1.09 -16.73 -0.49
CA GLN A 96 0.06 -16.34 -1.44
C GLN A 96 0.71 -15.72 -2.68
N VAL A 97 0.29 -16.17 -3.85
CA VAL A 97 0.78 -15.70 -5.15
C VAL A 97 -0.40 -15.14 -5.93
N ASP A 98 -0.24 -13.91 -6.42
CA ASP A 98 -1.16 -13.31 -7.36
C ASP A 98 -0.58 -13.39 -8.76
N TYR A 99 -1.40 -13.85 -9.72
CA TYR A 99 -1.00 -14.04 -11.09
C TYR A 99 -2.09 -13.57 -12.07
N LYS A 100 -1.66 -13.14 -13.27
CA LYS A 100 -2.55 -12.86 -14.39
C LYS A 100 -2.56 -14.05 -15.34
N THR A 101 -3.74 -14.52 -15.73
CA THR A 101 -3.88 -15.69 -16.63
C THR A 101 -3.20 -15.45 -17.97
N ALA A 102 -3.20 -14.18 -18.44
CA ALA A 102 -2.56 -13.81 -19.71
C ALA A 102 -1.02 -13.88 -19.66
N ASN A 103 -0.42 -13.71 -18.46
CA ASN A 103 1.03 -13.75 -18.29
C ASN A 103 1.38 -14.30 -16.90
N PRO A 104 1.39 -15.63 -16.72
CA PRO A 104 1.74 -16.24 -15.43
C PRO A 104 3.19 -15.98 -14.98
N SER A 105 4.08 -15.54 -15.88
CA SER A 105 5.47 -15.21 -15.53
C SER A 105 5.59 -13.89 -14.74
N SER A 106 4.59 -13.01 -14.84
CA SER A 106 4.52 -11.74 -14.08
C SER A 106 3.75 -11.89 -12.77
N SER A 107 3.93 -13.01 -12.08
CA SER A 107 3.35 -13.27 -10.77
C SER A 107 4.13 -12.57 -9.67
N GLU A 108 3.47 -12.33 -8.54
CA GLU A 108 4.07 -11.70 -7.36
C GLU A 108 3.66 -12.41 -6.08
N VAL A 109 4.56 -12.41 -5.08
CA VAL A 109 4.22 -12.84 -3.73
C VAL A 109 3.52 -11.70 -3.01
N THR A 110 2.29 -11.93 -2.57
CA THR A 110 1.46 -10.88 -2.00
C THR A 110 1.22 -11.09 -0.52
N THR A 111 1.41 -10.03 0.25
CA THR A 111 0.94 -9.94 1.63
C THR A 111 0.00 -8.74 1.76
N LEU A 112 -0.94 -8.81 2.70
CA LEU A 112 -1.86 -7.69 2.97
C LEU A 112 -1.12 -6.38 3.24
N PHE A 113 0.02 -6.45 3.89
CA PHE A 113 0.83 -5.27 4.20
C PHE A 113 1.39 -4.60 2.93
N PHE A 114 1.97 -5.38 2.01
CA PHE A 114 2.50 -4.81 0.76
C PHE A 114 1.39 -4.29 -0.14
N ARG A 115 0.25 -4.98 -0.19
CA ARG A 115 -0.90 -4.60 -1.00
C ARG A 115 -1.54 -3.28 -0.55
N TRP A 116 -1.85 -3.15 0.73
CA TRP A 116 -2.62 -2.02 1.27
C TRP A 116 -1.77 -0.98 1.99
N GLY A 117 -0.46 -1.20 2.12
CA GLY A 117 0.44 -0.36 2.90
C GLY A 117 0.45 1.10 2.46
N LEU A 118 0.47 1.36 1.16
CA LEU A 118 0.42 2.71 0.61
C LEU A 118 -0.90 3.42 0.95
N THR A 119 -2.03 2.76 0.72
CA THR A 119 -3.36 3.31 0.99
C THR A 119 -3.55 3.61 2.47
N ILE A 120 -3.17 2.67 3.35
CA ILE A 120 -3.26 2.84 4.81
C ILE A 120 -2.32 3.95 5.28
N GLY A 121 -1.10 4.02 4.72
CA GLY A 121 -0.12 5.07 5.04
C GLY A 121 -0.63 6.47 4.69
N LEU A 122 -1.15 6.65 3.49
CA LEU A 122 -1.72 7.94 3.04
C LEU A 122 -2.92 8.35 3.90
N PHE A 123 -3.79 7.41 4.26
CA PHE A 123 -4.94 7.67 5.11
C PHE A 123 -4.51 8.04 6.53
N GLY A 124 -3.48 7.38 7.08
CA GLY A 124 -2.89 7.74 8.37
C GLY A 124 -2.31 9.15 8.38
N CYS A 125 -1.60 9.55 7.32
CA CYS A 125 -1.12 10.93 7.14
C CYS A 125 -2.28 11.93 7.10
N ALA A 126 -3.36 11.62 6.39
CA ALA A 126 -4.54 12.49 6.33
C ALA A 126 -5.13 12.77 7.71
N ILE A 127 -5.30 11.72 8.54
CA ILE A 127 -5.79 11.85 9.93
C ILE A 127 -4.83 12.71 10.74
N MET A 128 -3.53 12.48 10.65
CA MET A 128 -2.52 13.24 11.38
C MET A 128 -2.59 14.73 11.05
N PHE A 129 -2.63 15.10 9.78
CA PHE A 129 -2.73 16.51 9.36
C PHE A 129 -4.06 17.13 9.74
N PHE A 130 -5.15 16.37 9.71
CA PHE A 130 -6.46 16.85 10.17
C PHE A 130 -6.44 17.20 11.67
N VAL A 131 -5.87 16.32 12.50
CA VAL A 131 -5.75 16.55 13.95
C VAL A 131 -4.83 17.74 14.24
N LEU A 132 -3.71 17.86 13.54
CA LEU A 132 -2.81 19.02 13.68
C LEU A 132 -3.55 20.31 13.32
N GLY A 133 -4.29 20.32 12.23
CA GLY A 133 -5.12 21.47 11.82
C GLY A 133 -6.11 21.89 12.91
N TYR A 134 -6.76 20.92 13.55
CA TYR A 134 -7.67 21.16 14.66
C TYR A 134 -6.95 21.77 15.88
N LEU A 135 -5.84 21.19 16.32
CA LEU A 135 -5.07 21.67 17.48
C LEU A 135 -4.52 23.08 17.27
N PHE A 136 -4.04 23.40 16.06
CA PHE A 136 -3.54 24.75 15.74
C PHE A 136 -4.69 25.76 15.60
N SER A 137 -5.88 25.32 15.20
CA SER A 137 -7.07 26.17 15.17
C SER A 137 -7.53 26.59 16.56
N GLU A 138 -7.50 25.69 17.55
CA GLU A 138 -7.91 26.00 18.92
C GLU A 138 -6.90 26.82 19.72
N ARG A 139 -5.59 26.68 19.44
CA ARG A 139 -4.54 27.39 20.21
C ARG A 139 -4.36 28.87 19.83
N LEU A 140 -4.95 29.31 18.74
CA LEU A 140 -4.84 30.68 18.24
C LEU A 140 -6.10 31.53 18.48
N ILE A 141 -7.07 30.97 19.22
CA ILE A 141 -8.25 31.68 19.74
C ILE A 141 -8.04 32.00 21.23
#